data_590f8b5ab8ab585446442f11cb6a136f
#
_entry.id   590f8b5ab8ab585446442f11cb6a136f
#
_cell.length_a   1.000
_cell.length_b   1.000
_cell.length_c   1.000
_cell.angle_alpha   90.00
_cell.angle_beta   90.00
_cell.angle_gamma   90.00
#
_symmetry.space_group_name_H-M   'P 1'
#
loop_
_entity.id
_entity.type
_entity.pdbx_description
1 polymer ?
#
loop_
_entity_poly.entity_id
_entity_poly.type
_entity_poly.pdbx_seq_one_letter_code
_entity_poly.pdbx_strand_id
1 'polypeptide(L)'
;MHNIRYIRNNPEQFEKLMKRRGILINSSEILDIDNSIRSYQTKMQVLQEKRNKASKEIGQMIAQGSDISDLKKNISDYKSELAFMDEKVKDLTLQLNNLLIELPNSLDENVPEGKTDDDNIFVKSWGEKPNFTFKPISC
;
A
#
# COMPACT_ATOMS: atom_id res chain seq x y z
N MET A 1 0.59 4.12 -9.20
CA MET A 1 0.98 3.77 -7.82
C MET A 1 1.54 2.35 -7.79
N HIS A 2 2.62 2.14 -7.06
CA HIS A 2 3.25 0.83 -6.97
C HIS A 2 2.42 -0.17 -6.15
N ASN A 3 2.44 -1.44 -6.58
CA ASN A 3 1.76 -2.49 -5.83
C ASN A 3 2.66 -3.02 -4.71
N ILE A 4 2.21 -2.89 -3.46
CA ILE A 4 2.97 -3.35 -2.29
C ILE A 4 3.31 -4.85 -2.34
N ARG A 5 2.47 -5.67 -2.96
CA ARG A 5 2.73 -7.11 -3.13
C ARG A 5 3.94 -7.36 -4.04
N TYR A 6 4.09 -6.54 -5.09
CA TYR A 6 5.26 -6.61 -5.96
C TYR A 6 6.54 -6.24 -5.21
N ILE A 7 6.52 -5.14 -4.45
CA ILE A 7 7.66 -4.69 -3.65
C ILE A 7 8.05 -5.76 -2.62
N ARG A 8 7.07 -6.37 -1.98
CA ARG A 8 7.29 -7.44 -0.98
C ARG A 8 7.98 -8.67 -1.57
N ASN A 9 7.59 -9.07 -2.78
CA ASN A 9 8.13 -10.24 -3.44
C ASN A 9 9.46 -9.98 -4.15
N ASN A 10 9.70 -8.73 -4.57
CA ASN A 10 10.85 -8.36 -5.39
C ASN A 10 11.49 -7.04 -4.92
N PRO A 11 11.95 -6.94 -3.66
CA PRO A 11 12.46 -5.67 -3.11
C PRO A 11 13.69 -5.16 -3.86
N GLU A 12 14.65 -6.02 -4.14
CA GLU A 12 15.88 -5.64 -4.86
C GLU A 12 15.60 -5.18 -6.30
N GLN A 13 14.66 -5.84 -6.97
CA GLN A 13 14.28 -5.46 -8.32
C GLN A 13 13.56 -4.12 -8.33
N PHE A 14 12.71 -3.87 -7.35
CA PHE A 14 12.06 -2.58 -7.16
C PHE A 14 13.08 -1.45 -6.94
N GLU A 15 14.08 -1.66 -6.09
CA GLU A 15 15.16 -0.69 -5.86
C GLU A 15 15.96 -0.40 -7.13
N LYS A 16 16.26 -1.43 -7.94
CA LYS A 16 16.92 -1.27 -9.24
C LYS A 16 16.09 -0.44 -10.20
N LEU A 17 14.77 -0.68 -10.27
CA LEU A 17 13.86 0.10 -11.11
C LEU A 17 13.80 1.58 -10.68
N MET A 18 13.77 1.85 -9.38
CA MET A 18 13.79 3.22 -8.87
C MET A 18 15.14 3.90 -9.13
N LYS A 19 16.24 3.18 -9.01
CA LYS A 19 17.58 3.69 -9.33
C LYS A 19 17.69 4.13 -10.80
N ARG A 20 17.07 3.42 -11.74
CA ARG A 20 16.98 3.83 -13.15
C ARG A 20 16.26 5.18 -13.33
N ARG A 21 15.37 5.53 -12.42
CA ARG A 21 14.70 6.85 -12.36
C ARG A 21 15.51 7.92 -11.61
N GLY A 22 16.73 7.58 -11.19
CA GLY A 22 17.59 8.47 -10.40
C GLY A 22 17.19 8.59 -8.93
N ILE A 23 16.36 7.67 -8.43
CA ILE A 23 15.90 7.67 -7.05
C ILE A 23 16.58 6.53 -6.29
N LEU A 24 17.26 6.90 -5.21
CA LEU A 24 17.79 5.94 -4.25
C LEU A 24 16.74 5.74 -3.16
N ILE A 25 16.17 4.55 -3.12
CA ILE A 25 15.19 4.15 -2.11
C ILE A 25 15.66 2.89 -1.40
N ASN A 26 15.34 2.83 -0.11
CA ASN A 26 15.48 1.61 0.68
C ASN A 26 14.11 0.96 0.83
N SER A 27 13.89 -0.15 0.14
CA SER A 27 12.62 -0.89 0.20
C SER A 27 12.31 -1.41 1.60
N SER A 28 13.33 -1.58 2.46
CA SER A 28 13.11 -2.05 3.83
C SER A 28 12.20 -1.13 4.65
N GLU A 29 12.28 0.18 4.46
CA GLU A 29 11.43 1.15 5.15
C GLU A 29 9.95 0.96 4.78
N ILE A 30 9.67 0.77 3.49
CA ILE A 30 8.31 0.48 2.99
C ILE A 30 7.82 -0.86 3.56
N LEU A 31 8.68 -1.87 3.56
CA LEU A 31 8.33 -3.21 4.04
C LEU A 31 8.13 -3.26 5.56
N ASP A 32 8.85 -2.47 6.33
CA ASP A 32 8.67 -2.36 7.79
C ASP A 32 7.30 -1.79 8.13
N ILE A 33 6.86 -0.76 7.41
CA ILE A 33 5.50 -0.20 7.57
C ILE A 33 4.45 -1.25 7.18
N ASP A 34 4.61 -1.92 6.06
CA ASP A 34 3.69 -2.98 5.61
C ASP A 34 3.61 -4.14 6.62
N ASN A 35 4.74 -4.58 7.16
CA ASN A 35 4.78 -5.62 8.19
C ASN A 35 4.07 -5.19 9.48
N SER A 36 4.23 -3.92 9.87
CA SER A 36 3.53 -3.37 11.03
C SER A 36 2.02 -3.36 10.83
N ILE A 37 1.55 -2.92 9.66
CA ILE A 37 0.12 -2.97 9.31
C ILE A 37 -0.43 -4.40 9.41
N ARG A 38 0.26 -5.36 8.83
CA ARG A 38 -0.16 -6.77 8.86
C ARG A 38 -0.17 -7.36 10.27
N SER A 39 0.81 -7.00 11.09
CA SER A 39 0.87 -7.42 12.50
C SER A 39 -0.34 -6.89 13.29
N TYR A 40 -0.67 -5.61 13.14
CA TYR A 40 -1.87 -5.05 13.77
C TYR A 40 -3.16 -5.70 13.28
N GLN A 41 -3.30 -5.93 11.98
CA GLN A 41 -4.46 -6.60 11.41
C GLN A 41 -4.66 -8.01 11.97
N THR A 42 -3.59 -8.79 12.12
CA THR A 42 -3.62 -10.12 12.72
C THR A 42 -4.06 -10.06 14.20
N LYS A 43 -3.50 -9.11 14.96
CA LYS A 43 -3.90 -8.91 16.38
C LYS A 43 -5.37 -8.50 16.48
N MET A 44 -5.84 -7.61 15.60
CA MET A 44 -7.25 -7.21 15.58
C MET A 44 -8.17 -8.39 15.31
N GLN A 45 -7.81 -9.28 14.40
CA GLN A 45 -8.58 -10.47 14.10
C GLN A 45 -8.71 -11.38 15.33
N VAL A 46 -7.60 -11.63 16.04
CA VAL A 46 -7.60 -12.42 17.27
C VAL A 46 -8.48 -11.77 18.36
N LEU A 47 -8.40 -10.46 18.52
CA LEU A 47 -9.26 -9.74 19.49
C LEU A 47 -10.73 -9.77 19.12
N GLN A 48 -11.07 -9.68 17.84
CA GLN A 48 -12.45 -9.81 17.36
C GLN A 48 -13.01 -11.21 17.67
N GLU A 49 -12.23 -12.27 17.47
CA GLU A 49 -12.61 -13.63 17.83
C GLU A 49 -12.86 -13.78 19.33
N LYS A 50 -11.95 -13.24 20.16
CA LYS A 50 -12.11 -13.24 21.62
C LYS A 50 -13.37 -12.49 22.05
N ARG A 51 -13.62 -11.32 21.47
CA ARG A 51 -14.83 -10.53 21.73
C ARG A 51 -16.09 -11.30 21.35
N ASN A 52 -16.10 -11.97 20.19
CA ASN A 52 -17.25 -12.74 19.73
C ASN A 52 -17.52 -13.95 20.64
N LYS A 53 -16.46 -14.64 21.10
CA LYS A 53 -16.59 -15.73 22.10
C LYS A 53 -17.17 -15.23 23.41
N ALA A 54 -16.61 -14.13 23.94
CA ALA A 54 -17.09 -13.52 25.18
C ALA A 54 -18.56 -13.07 25.07
N SER A 55 -18.97 -12.54 23.92
CA SER A 55 -20.37 -12.16 23.67
C SER A 55 -21.32 -13.36 23.68
N LYS A 56 -20.90 -14.51 23.14
CA LYS A 56 -21.68 -15.77 23.19
C LYS A 56 -21.77 -16.29 24.60
N GLU A 57 -20.67 -16.24 25.36
CA GLU A 57 -20.63 -16.68 26.77
C GLU A 57 -21.58 -15.83 27.64
N ILE A 58 -21.62 -14.50 27.42
CA ILE A 58 -22.57 -13.60 28.08
C ILE A 58 -24.00 -14.04 27.81
N GLY A 59 -24.37 -14.35 26.58
CA GLY A 59 -25.70 -14.82 26.23
C GLY A 59 -26.08 -16.10 26.98
N GLN A 60 -25.16 -17.04 27.08
CA GLN A 60 -25.35 -18.30 27.84
C GLN A 60 -25.46 -18.04 29.33
N MET A 61 -24.61 -17.20 29.89
CA MET A 61 -24.59 -16.88 31.32
C MET A 61 -25.84 -16.10 31.78
N ILE A 62 -26.36 -15.21 30.95
CA ILE A 62 -27.64 -14.51 31.19
C ILE A 62 -28.78 -15.53 31.29
N ALA A 63 -28.82 -16.50 30.36
CA ALA A 63 -29.82 -17.56 30.39
C ALA A 63 -29.73 -18.45 31.67
N GLN A 64 -28.55 -18.58 32.26
CA GLN A 64 -28.29 -19.31 33.49
C GLN A 64 -28.43 -18.46 34.76
N GLY A 65 -28.66 -17.15 34.64
CA GLY A 65 -28.74 -16.21 35.76
C GLY A 65 -27.41 -15.93 36.47
N SER A 66 -26.27 -16.19 35.82
CA SER A 66 -24.93 -15.96 36.35
C SER A 66 -24.49 -14.49 36.26
N ASP A 67 -23.53 -14.09 37.11
CA ASP A 67 -22.92 -12.76 37.05
C ASP A 67 -22.05 -12.62 35.80
N ILE A 68 -22.24 -11.55 35.05
CA ILE A 68 -21.55 -11.23 33.75
C ILE A 68 -20.68 -9.99 33.85
N SER A 69 -20.44 -9.42 35.01
CA SER A 69 -19.73 -8.15 35.21
C SER A 69 -18.31 -8.21 34.64
N ASP A 70 -17.57 -9.31 34.92
CA ASP A 70 -16.19 -9.49 34.43
C ASP A 70 -16.13 -9.65 32.91
N LEU A 71 -17.07 -10.37 32.30
CA LEU A 71 -17.16 -10.57 30.87
C LEU A 71 -17.51 -9.27 30.14
N LYS A 72 -18.41 -8.47 30.69
CA LYS A 72 -18.74 -7.13 30.17
C LYS A 72 -17.52 -6.22 30.17
N LYS A 73 -16.72 -6.24 31.25
CA LYS A 73 -15.48 -5.49 31.35
C LYS A 73 -14.48 -5.94 30.28
N ASN A 74 -14.28 -7.23 30.11
CA ASN A 74 -13.39 -7.77 29.10
C ASN A 74 -13.80 -7.36 27.68
N ILE A 75 -15.08 -7.39 27.35
CA ILE A 75 -15.60 -6.93 26.06
C ILE A 75 -15.35 -5.44 25.85
N SER A 76 -15.53 -4.63 26.88
CA SER A 76 -15.23 -3.19 26.83
C SER A 76 -13.75 -2.94 26.56
N ASP A 77 -12.86 -3.68 27.22
CA ASP A 77 -11.42 -3.60 27.03
C ASP A 77 -11.02 -4.03 25.60
N TYR A 78 -11.54 -5.13 25.10
CA TYR A 78 -11.31 -5.56 23.71
C TYR A 78 -11.79 -4.53 22.69
N LYS A 79 -12.92 -3.88 22.93
CA LYS A 79 -13.44 -2.82 22.06
C LYS A 79 -12.52 -1.61 22.02
N SER A 80 -11.98 -1.20 23.17
CA SER A 80 -11.04 -0.09 23.28
C SER A 80 -9.71 -0.41 22.59
N GLU A 81 -9.17 -1.62 22.76
CA GLU A 81 -7.95 -2.06 22.07
C GLU A 81 -8.13 -2.15 20.56
N LEU A 82 -9.28 -2.65 20.10
CA LEU A 82 -9.61 -2.69 18.67
C LEU A 82 -9.67 -1.29 18.05
N ALA A 83 -10.29 -0.32 18.74
CA ALA A 83 -10.35 1.06 18.28
C ALA A 83 -8.95 1.68 18.18
N PHE A 84 -8.08 1.46 19.16
CA PHE A 84 -6.71 1.92 19.16
C PHE A 84 -5.90 1.33 18.00
N MET A 85 -6.02 0.00 17.78
CA MET A 85 -5.32 -0.67 16.68
C MET A 85 -5.83 -0.22 15.30
N ASP A 86 -7.13 0.03 15.17
CA ASP A 86 -7.73 0.54 13.93
C ASP A 86 -7.18 1.93 13.56
N GLU A 87 -7.03 2.83 14.55
CA GLU A 87 -6.36 4.12 14.33
C GLU A 87 -4.91 3.94 13.88
N LYS A 88 -4.16 3.05 14.53
CA LYS A 88 -2.77 2.75 14.15
C LYS A 88 -2.65 2.22 12.72
N VAL A 89 -3.54 1.31 12.32
CA VAL A 89 -3.60 0.79 10.95
C VAL A 89 -3.91 1.90 9.95
N LYS A 90 -4.83 2.79 10.25
CA LYS A 90 -5.15 3.94 9.37
C LYS A 90 -3.96 4.87 9.20
N ASP A 91 -3.29 5.24 10.28
CA ASP A 91 -2.11 6.11 10.24
C ASP A 91 -0.97 5.48 9.42
N LEU A 92 -0.65 4.21 9.68
CA LEU A 92 0.39 3.49 8.95
C LEU A 92 0.04 3.30 7.47
N THR A 93 -1.23 3.06 7.17
CA THR A 93 -1.71 2.94 5.78
C THR A 93 -1.57 4.27 5.05
N LEU A 94 -1.87 5.38 5.72
CA LEU A 94 -1.69 6.72 5.15
C LEU A 94 -0.21 7.00 4.88
N GLN A 95 0.67 6.69 5.82
CA GLN A 95 2.12 6.85 5.64
C GLN A 95 2.63 6.01 4.46
N LEU A 96 2.22 4.74 4.37
CA LEU A 96 2.60 3.87 3.27
C LEU A 96 2.12 4.40 1.92
N ASN A 97 0.87 4.84 1.83
CA ASN A 97 0.31 5.41 0.61
C ASN A 97 1.04 6.68 0.19
N ASN A 98 1.37 7.57 1.12
CA ASN A 98 2.12 8.79 0.83
C ASN A 98 3.50 8.46 0.26
N LEU A 99 4.23 7.52 0.86
CA LEU A 99 5.52 7.06 0.35
C LEU A 99 5.41 6.48 -1.07
N LEU A 100 4.38 5.67 -1.34
CA LEU A 100 4.19 5.06 -2.65
C LEU A 100 3.73 6.07 -3.73
N ILE A 101 2.97 7.09 -3.35
CA ILE A 101 2.51 8.15 -4.27
C ILE A 101 3.66 9.07 -4.69
N GLU A 102 4.59 9.36 -3.79
CA GLU A 102 5.76 10.18 -4.06
C GLU A 102 6.75 9.52 -5.03
N LEU A 103 6.68 8.19 -5.17
CA LEU A 103 7.55 7.45 -6.06
C LEU A 103 7.04 7.49 -7.51
N PRO A 104 7.91 7.77 -8.48
CA PRO A 104 7.54 7.69 -9.89
C PRO A 104 7.29 6.25 -10.31
N ASN A 105 6.48 6.06 -11.35
CA ASN A 105 6.26 4.74 -11.92
C ASN A 105 7.57 4.14 -12.46
N SER A 106 7.67 2.82 -12.42
CA SER A 106 8.79 2.09 -13.03
C SER A 106 8.82 2.34 -14.55
N LEU A 107 10.02 2.44 -15.10
CA LEU A 107 10.22 2.49 -16.56
C LEU A 107 10.05 1.10 -17.16
N ASP A 108 9.51 1.05 -18.39
CA ASP A 108 9.56 -0.14 -19.23
C ASP A 108 11.03 -0.52 -19.52
N GLU A 109 11.31 -1.82 -19.71
CA GLU A 109 12.65 -2.30 -20.02
C GLU A 109 13.22 -1.69 -21.31
N ASN A 110 12.36 -1.35 -22.27
CA ASN A 110 12.72 -0.76 -23.54
C ASN A 110 13.01 0.75 -23.47
N VAL A 111 12.73 1.40 -22.33
CA VAL A 111 13.00 2.84 -22.16
C VAL A 111 14.45 3.03 -21.73
N PRO A 112 15.25 3.86 -22.45
CA PRO A 112 16.64 4.12 -22.10
C PRO A 112 16.73 4.95 -20.81
N GLU A 113 17.85 4.82 -20.12
CA GLU A 113 18.22 5.72 -19.05
C GLU A 113 18.60 7.08 -19.66
N GLY A 114 17.90 8.15 -19.21
CA GLY A 114 18.17 9.48 -19.69
C GLY A 114 17.49 10.56 -18.85
N LYS A 115 17.99 11.78 -18.96
CA LYS A 115 17.47 12.94 -18.23
C LYS A 115 16.89 14.01 -19.14
N THR A 116 17.19 13.93 -20.43
CA THR A 116 16.80 14.90 -21.44
C THR A 116 16.12 14.23 -22.64
N ASP A 117 15.45 15.01 -23.47
CA ASP A 117 14.81 14.52 -24.70
C ASP A 117 15.80 13.89 -25.68
N ASP A 118 17.07 14.32 -25.66
CA ASP A 118 18.14 13.76 -26.50
C ASP A 118 18.48 12.31 -26.17
N ASP A 119 18.17 11.86 -24.95
CA ASP A 119 18.38 10.49 -24.49
C ASP A 119 17.26 9.54 -24.94
N ASN A 120 16.22 10.04 -25.60
CA ASN A 120 15.10 9.23 -26.06
C ASN A 120 15.48 8.35 -27.26
N ILE A 121 15.02 7.10 -27.23
CA ILE A 121 15.18 6.18 -28.37
C ILE A 121 13.95 6.31 -29.27
N PHE A 122 14.21 6.38 -30.58
CA PHE A 122 13.16 6.30 -31.59
C PHE A 122 12.61 4.85 -31.62
N VAL A 123 11.32 4.69 -31.32
CA VAL A 123 10.67 3.37 -31.25
C VAL A 123 9.93 3.03 -32.53
N LYS A 124 9.14 3.95 -33.07
CA LYS A 124 8.32 3.73 -34.27
C LYS A 124 7.84 5.04 -34.86
N SER A 125 7.87 5.15 -36.20
CA SER A 125 7.13 6.19 -36.93
C SER A 125 5.91 5.61 -37.62
N TRP A 126 4.81 6.37 -37.64
CA TRP A 126 3.57 6.01 -38.29
C TRP A 126 3.27 6.95 -39.44
N GLY A 127 3.01 6.37 -40.63
CA GLY A 127 2.62 7.10 -41.81
C GLY A 127 3.78 7.85 -42.49
N GLU A 128 3.51 8.36 -43.67
CA GLU A 128 4.42 9.19 -44.41
C GLU A 128 4.09 10.65 -44.13
N LYS A 129 5.13 11.50 -44.06
CA LYS A 129 4.90 12.97 -44.01
C LYS A 129 4.20 13.40 -45.28
N PRO A 130 3.09 14.17 -45.21
CA PRO A 130 2.42 14.65 -46.38
C PRO A 130 3.36 15.60 -47.14
N ASN A 131 3.51 15.35 -48.44
CA ASN A 131 4.21 16.27 -49.36
C ASN A 131 3.22 17.34 -49.86
N PHE A 132 3.43 18.56 -49.41
CA PHE A 132 2.63 19.69 -49.88
C PHE A 132 3.23 20.28 -51.18
N THR A 133 2.36 20.52 -52.19
CA THR A 133 2.73 21.19 -53.43
C THR A 133 2.82 22.71 -53.28
N PHE A 134 2.45 23.23 -52.12
CA PHE A 134 2.51 24.65 -51.78
C PHE A 134 3.35 24.89 -50.51
N LYS A 135 3.88 26.08 -50.37
CA LYS A 135 4.65 26.45 -49.18
C LYS A 135 3.70 26.73 -48.02
N PRO A 136 3.75 25.95 -46.91
CA PRO A 136 2.89 26.21 -45.77
C PRO A 136 3.22 27.56 -45.13
N ILE A 137 2.20 28.33 -44.82
CA ILE A 137 2.33 29.60 -44.10
C ILE A 137 2.43 29.24 -42.60
N SER A 138 3.53 29.63 -41.97
CA SER A 138 3.65 29.52 -40.49
C SER A 138 2.77 30.60 -39.85
N CYS A 139 1.95 30.19 -38.91
CA CYS A 139 1.22 31.10 -38.01
C CYS A 139 2.18 31.69 -36.99
#